data_be45d98cebd925a49c8747f704dd4f40
#
_entry.id   be45d98cebd925a49c8747f704dd4f40
#
_cell.length_a   1.000
_cell.length_b   1.000
_cell.length_c   1.000
_cell.angle_alpha   90.00
_cell.angle_beta   90.00
_cell.angle_gamma   90.00
#
_symmetry.space_group_name_H-M   'P 1'
#
loop_
_entity.id
_entity.type
_entity.pdbx_description
1 polymer ?
#
loop_
_entity_poly.entity_id
_entity_poly.type
_entity_poly.pdbx_seq_one_letter_code
_entity_poly.pdbx_strand_id
1 'polypeptide(L)'
;MLRRHGRWLLQLRDDINGITAPGCWGLFGGHLESGESADQALQRELIEEIGWCPADVRLWIRHSTAQRTAHIFLGELQKDLHELELNEGQDMVLASVAELRAGRILSPRLNELRPLAPTLKLLTGRLQDIQSD
;
A
#
# COMPACT_ATOMS: atom_id res chain seq x y z
N MET A 1 1.53 -4.76 -2.62
CA MET A 1 2.69 -3.88 -2.33
C MET A 1 3.52 -3.68 -3.59
N LEU A 2 3.80 -2.45 -3.95
CA LEU A 2 4.59 -2.10 -5.13
C LEU A 2 5.98 -1.66 -4.70
N ARG A 3 7.01 -2.22 -5.34
CA ARG A 3 8.40 -2.00 -4.97
C ARG A 3 9.16 -1.29 -6.09
N ARG A 4 9.99 -0.32 -5.71
CA ARG A 4 10.92 0.36 -6.61
C ARG A 4 12.26 0.54 -5.93
N HIS A 5 13.32 -0.01 -6.52
CA HIS A 5 14.69 0.08 -5.98
C HIS A 5 14.78 -0.33 -4.50
N GLY A 6 14.11 -1.44 -4.16
CA GLY A 6 14.13 -1.97 -2.80
C GLY A 6 13.25 -1.24 -1.79
N ARG A 7 12.47 -0.26 -2.25
CA ARG A 7 11.57 0.52 -1.38
C ARG A 7 10.12 0.26 -1.78
N TRP A 8 9.24 0.37 -0.80
CA TRP A 8 7.82 0.02 -0.95
C TRP A 8 6.95 1.27 -0.98
N LEU A 9 6.03 1.30 -1.93
CA LEU A 9 5.07 2.41 -2.07
C LEU A 9 4.01 2.32 -0.97
N LEU A 10 3.87 3.40 -0.22
CA LEU A 10 2.87 3.51 0.86
C LEU A 10 2.01 4.74 0.67
N GLN A 11 0.76 4.63 1.12
CA GLN A 11 -0.21 5.72 1.18
C GLN A 11 -0.38 6.16 2.62
N LEU A 12 -0.30 7.47 2.88
CA LEU A 12 -0.73 8.01 4.16
C LEU A 12 -2.23 8.23 4.09
N ARG A 13 -2.99 7.44 4.83
CA ARG A 13 -4.44 7.47 4.80
C ARG A 13 -4.97 8.80 5.34
N ASP A 14 -6.14 9.21 4.83
CA ASP A 14 -6.80 10.41 5.34
C ASP A 14 -7.07 10.28 6.83
N ASP A 15 -7.00 11.41 7.54
CA ASP A 15 -7.21 11.44 8.98
C ASP A 15 -8.62 11.93 9.27
N ILE A 16 -9.60 11.11 8.91
CA ILE A 16 -11.02 11.41 9.06
C ILE A 16 -11.73 10.27 9.79
N ASN A 17 -12.84 10.59 10.45
CA ASN A 17 -13.64 9.58 11.15
C ASN A 17 -14.34 8.66 10.14
N GLY A 18 -14.53 7.41 10.52
CA GLY A 18 -15.31 6.45 9.76
C GLY A 18 -14.52 5.60 8.78
N ILE A 19 -13.23 5.86 8.59
CA ILE A 19 -12.38 5.01 7.76
C ILE A 19 -11.48 4.13 8.63
N THR A 20 -10.96 3.05 8.04
CA THR A 20 -10.02 2.15 8.71
C THR A 20 -8.65 2.82 8.84
N ALA A 21 -8.05 2.74 10.03
CA ALA A 21 -6.69 3.22 10.31
C ALA A 21 -6.45 4.66 9.81
N PRO A 22 -7.25 5.65 10.25
CA PRO A 22 -7.09 7.02 9.79
C PRO A 22 -5.71 7.57 10.19
N GLY A 23 -5.10 8.34 9.28
CA GLY A 23 -3.81 8.99 9.55
C GLY A 23 -2.61 8.06 9.65
N CYS A 24 -2.75 6.79 9.26
CA CYS A 24 -1.68 5.80 9.28
C CYS A 24 -1.18 5.50 7.88
N TRP A 25 0.05 5.01 7.78
CA TRP A 25 0.58 4.52 6.52
C TRP A 25 -0.03 3.15 6.19
N GLY A 26 -0.50 3.00 4.98
CA GLY A 26 -1.09 1.76 4.48
C GLY A 26 -0.74 1.51 3.04
N LEU A 27 -1.43 0.56 2.44
CA LEU A 27 -1.27 0.19 1.04
C LEU A 27 -2.40 0.79 0.21
N PHE A 28 -2.11 1.05 -1.06
CA PHE A 28 -3.15 1.37 -2.03
C PHE A 28 -3.95 0.11 -2.35
N GLY A 29 -5.21 0.28 -2.65
CA GLY A 29 -6.14 -0.80 -2.97
C GLY A 29 -7.47 -0.56 -2.30
N GLY A 30 -8.39 -1.48 -2.51
CA GLY A 30 -9.74 -1.37 -1.96
C GLY A 30 -10.48 -2.68 -1.98
N HIS A 31 -11.79 -2.59 -1.81
CA HIS A 31 -12.66 -3.76 -1.75
C HIS A 31 -13.04 -4.25 -3.14
N LEU A 32 -13.24 -5.57 -3.25
CA LEU A 32 -13.81 -6.17 -4.45
C LEU A 32 -15.24 -5.66 -4.66
N GLU A 33 -15.54 -5.28 -5.88
CA GLU A 33 -16.91 -5.03 -6.29
C GLU A 33 -17.51 -6.33 -6.84
N SER A 34 -18.83 -6.38 -6.91
CA SER A 34 -19.54 -7.56 -7.41
C SER A 34 -19.05 -7.94 -8.81
N GLY A 35 -18.65 -9.19 -8.99
CA GLY A 35 -18.19 -9.70 -10.28
C GLY A 35 -16.72 -9.46 -10.58
N GLU A 36 -16.00 -8.77 -9.72
CA GLU A 36 -14.55 -8.54 -9.90
C GLU A 36 -13.73 -9.70 -9.33
N SER A 37 -12.64 -10.03 -10.03
CA SER A 37 -11.57 -10.81 -9.42
C SER A 37 -10.70 -9.87 -8.57
N ALA A 38 -9.84 -10.45 -7.72
CA ALA A 38 -8.96 -9.66 -6.86
C ALA A 38 -8.00 -8.79 -7.69
N ASP A 39 -7.43 -9.31 -8.77
CA ASP A 39 -6.53 -8.55 -9.67
C ASP A 39 -7.27 -7.42 -10.38
N GLN A 40 -8.51 -7.65 -10.82
CA GLN A 40 -9.32 -6.60 -11.45
C GLN A 40 -9.59 -5.47 -10.47
N ALA A 41 -9.92 -5.81 -9.23
CA ALA A 41 -10.14 -4.82 -8.18
C ALA A 41 -8.88 -4.00 -7.92
N LEU A 42 -7.72 -4.66 -7.84
CA LEU A 42 -6.45 -3.99 -7.63
C LEU A 42 -6.15 -3.01 -8.76
N GLN A 43 -6.31 -3.44 -10.01
CA GLN A 43 -6.06 -2.58 -11.17
C GLN A 43 -6.97 -1.36 -11.16
N ARG A 44 -8.25 -1.57 -10.92
CA ARG A 44 -9.24 -0.48 -10.85
C ARG A 44 -8.87 0.53 -9.76
N GLU A 45 -8.59 0.03 -8.56
CA GLU A 45 -8.27 0.89 -7.41
C GLU A 45 -6.98 1.67 -7.63
N LEU A 46 -5.93 1.03 -8.17
CA LEU A 46 -4.68 1.73 -8.44
C LEU A 46 -4.85 2.84 -9.48
N ILE A 47 -5.61 2.59 -10.55
CA ILE A 47 -5.91 3.62 -11.54
C ILE A 47 -6.65 4.79 -10.89
N GLU A 48 -7.62 4.51 -10.03
CA GLU A 48 -8.38 5.54 -9.32
C GLU A 48 -7.49 6.33 -8.34
N GLU A 49 -6.64 5.65 -7.60
CA GLU A 49 -5.91 6.25 -6.49
C GLU A 49 -4.60 6.91 -6.89
N ILE A 50 -3.87 6.35 -7.87
CA ILE A 50 -2.56 6.88 -8.28
C ILE A 50 -2.42 7.08 -9.81
N GLY A 51 -3.47 6.81 -10.58
CA GLY A 51 -3.47 7.04 -12.02
C GLY A 51 -2.64 6.06 -12.83
N TRP A 52 -2.20 4.96 -12.24
CA TRP A 52 -1.36 3.97 -12.92
C TRP A 52 -1.48 2.62 -12.22
N CYS A 53 -1.30 1.54 -13.00
CA CYS A 53 -1.18 0.20 -12.41
C CYS A 53 -0.12 -0.61 -13.17
N PRO A 54 0.55 -1.55 -12.50
CA PRO A 54 1.53 -2.41 -13.17
C PRO A 54 0.84 -3.41 -14.10
N ALA A 55 1.56 -3.84 -15.14
CA ALA A 55 1.07 -4.86 -16.05
C ALA A 55 1.00 -6.23 -15.38
N ASP A 56 1.97 -6.51 -14.52
CA ASP A 56 2.09 -7.80 -13.86
C ASP A 56 2.12 -7.65 -12.34
N VAL A 57 1.25 -8.40 -11.69
CA VAL A 57 1.25 -8.53 -10.22
C VAL A 57 1.10 -10.00 -9.89
N ARG A 58 1.60 -10.40 -8.72
CA ARG A 58 1.41 -11.76 -8.23
C ARG A 58 0.82 -11.74 -6.83
N LEU A 59 -0.08 -12.66 -6.55
CA LEU A 59 -0.65 -12.80 -5.21
C LEU A 59 0.44 -13.28 -4.25
N TRP A 60 0.63 -12.57 -3.16
CA TRP A 60 1.60 -12.91 -2.13
C TRP A 60 0.93 -13.52 -0.91
N ILE A 61 -0.05 -12.83 -0.35
CA ILE A 61 -0.73 -13.25 0.88
C ILE A 61 -2.24 -13.04 0.72
N ARG A 62 -2.99 -14.04 1.18
CA ARG A 62 -4.42 -13.91 1.40
C ARG A 62 -4.62 -13.87 2.92
N HIS A 63 -5.14 -12.76 3.42
CA HIS A 63 -5.38 -12.56 4.85
C HIS A 63 -6.87 -12.47 5.10
N SER A 64 -7.39 -13.43 5.89
CA SER A 64 -8.82 -13.50 6.17
C SER A 64 -9.10 -13.15 7.63
N THR A 65 -10.13 -12.34 7.82
CA THR A 65 -10.71 -12.07 9.14
C THR A 65 -12.16 -12.53 9.11
N ALA A 66 -12.86 -12.42 10.25
CA ALA A 66 -14.28 -12.76 10.33
C ALA A 66 -15.14 -11.91 9.39
N GLN A 67 -14.67 -10.68 9.06
CA GLN A 67 -15.44 -9.73 8.28
C GLN A 67 -15.07 -9.72 6.79
N ARG A 68 -13.84 -10.04 6.44
CA ARG A 68 -13.41 -9.99 5.04
C ARG A 68 -12.10 -10.72 4.78
N THR A 69 -11.82 -10.93 3.50
CA THR A 69 -10.54 -11.46 3.02
C THR A 69 -9.81 -10.36 2.24
N ALA A 70 -8.58 -10.12 2.62
CA ALA A 70 -7.69 -9.21 1.90
C ALA A 70 -6.74 -10.00 1.02
N HIS A 71 -6.55 -9.55 -0.21
CA HIS A 71 -5.59 -10.13 -1.15
C HIS A 71 -4.43 -9.15 -1.31
N ILE A 72 -3.23 -9.58 -0.93
CA ILE A 72 -2.04 -8.73 -1.00
C ILE A 72 -1.19 -9.19 -2.18
N PHE A 73 -0.99 -8.31 -3.13
CA PHE A 73 -0.22 -8.58 -4.33
C PHE A 73 1.15 -7.92 -4.25
N LEU A 74 2.11 -8.49 -4.96
CA LEU A 74 3.43 -7.90 -5.16
C LEU A 74 3.57 -7.49 -6.63
N GLY A 75 4.16 -6.34 -6.85
CA GLY A 75 4.45 -5.86 -8.19
C GLY A 75 5.60 -4.86 -8.17
N GLU A 76 6.11 -4.54 -9.34
CA GLU A 76 7.16 -3.55 -9.52
C GLU A 76 6.52 -2.21 -9.89
N LEU A 77 6.96 -1.15 -9.21
CA LEU A 77 6.59 0.20 -9.57
C LEU A 77 7.59 0.69 -10.61
N GLN A 78 7.12 0.90 -11.82
CA GLN A 78 7.95 1.29 -12.96
C GLN A 78 7.93 2.81 -13.20
N LYS A 79 7.36 3.55 -12.28
CA LYS A 79 7.23 5.00 -12.33
C LYS A 79 7.89 5.62 -11.11
N ASP A 80 8.45 6.81 -11.25
CA ASP A 80 8.90 7.59 -10.10
C ASP A 80 7.67 8.18 -9.40
N LEU A 81 7.80 8.51 -8.11
CA LEU A 81 6.68 9.08 -7.35
C LEU A 81 6.07 10.30 -8.04
N HIS A 82 6.91 11.17 -8.61
CA HIS A 82 6.43 12.40 -9.24
C HIS A 82 5.63 12.14 -10.52
N GLU A 83 5.69 10.93 -11.07
CA GLU A 83 4.91 10.54 -12.24
C GLU A 83 3.54 9.97 -11.87
N LEU A 84 3.29 9.75 -10.59
CA LEU A 84 2.01 9.27 -10.09
C LEU A 84 1.14 10.46 -9.66
N GLU A 85 -0.17 10.25 -9.72
CA GLU A 85 -1.14 11.23 -9.23
C GLU A 85 -1.75 10.72 -7.93
N LEU A 86 -1.53 11.44 -6.84
CA LEU A 86 -2.13 11.06 -5.56
C LEU A 86 -3.57 11.59 -5.51
N ASN A 87 -4.52 10.71 -5.77
CA ASN A 87 -5.95 11.05 -5.80
C ASN A 87 -6.68 10.68 -4.52
N GLU A 88 -6.05 9.91 -3.64
CA GLU A 88 -6.63 9.52 -2.36
C GLU A 88 -5.51 9.42 -1.33
N GLY A 89 -5.76 9.95 -0.13
CA GLY A 89 -4.77 9.98 0.94
C GLY A 89 -4.10 11.33 1.07
N GLN A 90 -3.34 11.51 2.15
CA GLN A 90 -2.66 12.76 2.46
C GLN A 90 -1.26 12.86 1.85
N ASP A 91 -0.63 11.71 1.64
CA ASP A 91 0.75 11.65 1.14
C ASP A 91 1.04 10.25 0.60
N MET A 92 2.14 10.10 -0.11
CA MET A 92 2.69 8.80 -0.49
C MET A 92 4.21 8.86 -0.48
N VAL A 93 4.84 7.74 -0.13
CA VAL A 93 6.30 7.65 -0.05
C VAL A 93 6.76 6.29 -0.55
N LEU A 94 8.05 6.20 -0.84
CA LEU A 94 8.75 4.94 -1.00
C LEU A 94 9.56 4.70 0.27
N ALA A 95 9.18 3.67 1.02
CA ALA A 95 9.78 3.37 2.32
C ALA A 95 10.69 2.14 2.25
N SER A 96 11.85 2.23 2.89
CA SER A 96 12.74 1.09 3.03
C SER A 96 12.20 0.10 4.06
N VAL A 97 12.71 -1.14 4.03
CA VAL A 97 12.35 -2.15 5.03
C VAL A 97 12.73 -1.67 6.43
N ALA A 98 13.86 -0.98 6.57
CA ALA A 98 14.29 -0.43 7.86
C ALA A 98 13.28 0.58 8.40
N GLU A 99 12.76 1.46 7.54
CA GLU A 99 11.73 2.42 7.93
C GLU A 99 10.44 1.72 8.35
N LEU A 100 10.03 0.69 7.60
CA LEU A 100 8.86 -0.11 7.95
C LEU A 100 9.03 -0.79 9.32
N ARG A 101 10.21 -1.36 9.57
CA ARG A 101 10.51 -2.01 10.86
C ARG A 101 10.53 -1.04 12.02
N ALA A 102 10.90 0.21 11.78
CA ALA A 102 10.86 1.25 12.81
C ALA A 102 9.44 1.56 13.26
N GLY A 103 8.44 1.28 12.41
CA GLY A 103 7.03 1.43 12.76
C GLY A 103 6.48 2.84 12.66
N ARG A 104 7.31 3.80 12.30
CA ARG A 104 6.92 5.19 12.07
C ARG A 104 7.71 5.74 10.91
N ILE A 105 7.03 6.47 10.04
CA ILE A 105 7.64 7.00 8.83
C ILE A 105 7.25 8.48 8.70
N LEU A 106 8.23 9.31 8.35
CA LEU A 106 8.00 10.73 8.16
C LEU A 106 7.18 10.96 6.89
N SER A 107 6.13 11.76 7.01
CA SER A 107 5.41 12.30 5.87
C SER A 107 6.10 13.59 5.43
N PRO A 108 6.69 13.63 4.23
CA PRO A 108 7.31 14.87 3.74
C PRO A 108 6.31 16.03 3.60
N ARG A 109 5.09 15.73 3.17
CA ARG A 109 4.06 16.77 2.97
C ARG A 109 3.60 17.38 4.28
N LEU A 110 3.42 16.55 5.31
CA LEU A 110 2.90 17.01 6.61
C LEU A 110 4.01 17.36 7.59
N ASN A 111 5.25 16.92 7.32
CA ASN A 111 6.38 17.05 8.23
C ASN A 111 6.07 16.43 9.59
N GLU A 112 5.45 15.25 9.57
CA GLU A 112 5.04 14.52 10.78
C GLU A 112 5.42 13.05 10.67
N LEU A 113 5.84 12.46 11.79
CA LEU A 113 6.01 11.00 11.88
C LEU A 113 4.65 10.37 12.10
N ARG A 114 4.32 9.38 11.29
CA ARG A 114 3.04 8.68 11.37
C ARG A 114 3.25 7.17 11.48
N PRO A 115 2.38 6.49 12.25
CA PRO A 115 2.50 5.05 12.45
C PRO A 115 2.00 4.26 11.24
N LEU A 116 2.30 2.96 11.24
CA LEU A 116 1.78 2.03 10.24
C LEU A 116 0.38 1.58 10.62
N ALA A 117 -0.47 1.38 9.62
CA ALA A 117 -1.75 0.70 9.82
C ALA A 117 -1.50 -0.75 10.28
N PRO A 118 -2.42 -1.35 11.06
CA PRO A 118 -2.21 -2.71 11.59
C PRO A 118 -1.89 -3.76 10.54
N THR A 119 -2.58 -3.75 9.41
CA THR A 119 -2.31 -4.71 8.33
C THR A 119 -0.90 -4.55 7.77
N LEU A 120 -0.45 -3.32 7.54
CA LEU A 120 0.90 -3.06 7.05
C LEU A 120 1.95 -3.51 8.07
N LYS A 121 1.68 -3.32 9.34
CA LYS A 121 2.56 -3.76 10.42
C LYS A 121 2.74 -5.28 10.40
N LEU A 122 1.64 -6.02 10.21
CA LEU A 122 1.68 -7.48 10.06
C LEU A 122 2.50 -7.89 8.84
N LEU A 123 2.28 -7.24 7.70
CA LEU A 123 2.97 -7.55 6.47
C LEU A 123 4.47 -7.27 6.54
N THR A 124 4.86 -6.24 7.29
CA THR A 124 6.27 -5.92 7.49
C THR A 124 7.05 -7.10 8.06
N GLY A 125 6.45 -7.86 8.99
CA GLY A 125 7.06 -9.04 9.55
C GLY A 125 7.26 -10.18 8.56
N ARG A 126 6.60 -10.13 7.40
CA ARG A 126 6.66 -11.14 6.35
C ARG A 126 7.55 -10.73 5.17
N LEU A 127 8.07 -9.52 5.18
CA LEU A 127 8.88 -9.02 4.04
C LEU A 127 10.19 -9.77 3.85
N GLN A 128 10.72 -10.37 4.89
CA GLN A 128 11.92 -11.19 4.81
C GLN A 128 11.73 -12.43 3.92
N ASP A 129 10.48 -12.84 3.68
CA ASP A 129 10.15 -13.97 2.81
C ASP A 129 10.25 -13.59 1.33
N ILE A 130 10.43 -12.32 1.03
CA ILE A 130 10.57 -11.80 -0.32
C ILE A 130 12.06 -11.64 -0.61
N GLN A 131 12.51 -12.26 -1.69
CA GLN A 131 13.91 -12.12 -2.11
C GLN A 131 14.15 -10.68 -2.56
N SER A 132 15.20 -10.09 -2.01
CA SER A 132 15.63 -8.76 -2.41
C SER A 132 16.50 -8.90 -3.66
N ASP A 133 15.96 -8.48 -4.77
CA ASP A 133 16.72 -8.46 -6.02
C ASP A 133 17.25 -7.06 -6.29
#